data_2cbbcd729b40f79d84dd84f52a2b3d79
#
_entry.id   2cbbcd729b40f79d84dd84f52a2b3d79
#
_cell.length_a   1.000
_cell.length_b   1.000
_cell.length_c   1.000
_cell.angle_alpha   90.00
_cell.angle_beta   90.00
_cell.angle_gamma   90.00
#
_symmetry.space_group_name_H-M   'P 1'
#
loop_
_entity.id
_entity.type
_entity.pdbx_description
1 polymer ?
#
loop_
_entity_poly.entity_id
_entity_poly.type
_entity_poly.pdbx_seq_one_letter_code
_entity_poly.pdbx_strand_id
1 'polypeptide(L)'
;MMTTVVLAAMLGGAWLTATYRENGSRAILLPDQVMTLFPAPKPLAAFAFTDHENRVFDLSRLKGKWSFLFFGYTHCPDVCPTTLATLARAHENIVKGTVGAEDVQFVFISVDPNRDTASKLRQYVTYFDATFLGVTGDNAQLGNLAGQLGAAYQVEITPGVENYPVYHAVTVFLVDPQARYHAVFAPPLDAEGISQRFKVLRELEGRKAT
;
A
#
# COMPACT_ATOMS: atom_id res chain seq x y z
N MET A 1 54.14 4.14 -26.48
CA MET A 1 53.43 4.65 -25.27
C MET A 1 51.95 4.94 -25.46
N MET A 2 51.39 5.00 -26.66
CA MET A 2 49.95 5.26 -26.90
C MET A 2 49.01 4.04 -26.72
N THR A 3 49.49 2.81 -26.90
CA THR A 3 48.68 1.58 -26.84
C THR A 3 48.26 1.16 -25.41
N THR A 4 49.09 1.46 -24.40
CA THR A 4 48.81 1.12 -22.99
C THR A 4 47.73 2.00 -22.33
N VAL A 5 47.58 3.25 -22.75
CA VAL A 5 46.60 4.19 -22.21
C VAL A 5 45.18 3.85 -22.68
N VAL A 6 45.02 3.34 -23.92
CA VAL A 6 43.71 2.98 -24.48
C VAL A 6 43.12 1.73 -23.79
N LEU A 7 43.97 0.74 -23.45
CA LEU A 7 43.52 -0.46 -22.74
C LEU A 7 43.04 -0.16 -21.29
N ALA A 8 43.74 0.75 -20.60
CA ALA A 8 43.33 1.14 -19.23
C ALA A 8 41.99 1.89 -19.20
N ALA A 9 41.70 2.72 -20.22
CA ALA A 9 40.44 3.44 -20.34
C ALA A 9 39.25 2.49 -20.64
N MET A 10 39.48 1.44 -21.46
CA MET A 10 38.43 0.46 -21.76
C MET A 10 38.10 -0.45 -20.55
N LEU A 11 39.08 -0.83 -19.77
CA LEU A 11 38.87 -1.64 -18.55
C LEU A 11 38.22 -0.81 -17.44
N GLY A 12 38.57 0.46 -17.28
CA GLY A 12 37.92 1.37 -16.33
C GLY A 12 36.44 1.67 -16.67
N GLY A 13 36.17 1.84 -17.97
CA GLY A 13 34.79 2.03 -18.44
C GLY A 13 33.90 0.80 -18.26
N ALA A 14 34.43 -0.40 -18.49
CA ALA A 14 33.71 -1.64 -18.28
C ALA A 14 33.42 -1.91 -16.77
N TRP A 15 34.35 -1.54 -15.89
CA TRP A 15 34.17 -1.67 -14.45
C TRP A 15 33.12 -0.67 -13.89
N LEU A 16 33.14 0.57 -14.35
CA LEU A 16 32.13 1.59 -14.01
C LEU A 16 30.72 1.23 -14.50
N THR A 17 30.61 0.62 -15.69
CA THR A 17 29.30 0.18 -16.18
C THR A 17 28.78 -1.07 -15.48
N ALA A 18 29.65 -1.96 -14.99
CA ALA A 18 29.28 -3.12 -14.19
C ALA A 18 28.76 -2.70 -12.82
N THR A 19 29.42 -1.76 -12.12
CA THR A 19 28.96 -1.27 -10.80
C THR A 19 27.70 -0.43 -10.88
N TYR A 20 27.43 0.25 -12.00
CA TYR A 20 26.19 1.00 -12.20
C TYR A 20 24.97 0.10 -12.50
N ARG A 21 25.22 -1.13 -12.97
CA ARG A 21 24.17 -2.09 -13.33
C ARG A 21 23.59 -2.88 -12.14
N GLU A 22 24.27 -2.91 -11.01
CA GLU A 22 23.83 -3.68 -9.83
C GLU A 22 22.86 -2.96 -8.89
N ASN A 23 22.67 -1.64 -9.03
CA ASN A 23 21.75 -0.87 -8.20
C ASN A 23 20.34 -0.65 -8.80
N GLY A 24 20.00 -1.33 -9.87
CA GLY A 24 18.64 -1.38 -10.40
C GLY A 24 17.81 -2.35 -9.57
N SER A 25 17.04 -1.85 -8.61
CA SER A 25 16.03 -2.63 -7.87
C SER A 25 15.09 -3.33 -8.86
N ARG A 26 15.38 -4.58 -9.21
CA ARG A 26 14.48 -5.40 -10.03
C ARG A 26 13.29 -5.78 -9.16
N ALA A 27 12.13 -5.20 -9.45
CA ALA A 27 10.87 -5.74 -8.96
C ALA A 27 10.76 -7.21 -9.41
N ILE A 28 10.55 -8.13 -8.47
CA ILE A 28 10.31 -9.53 -8.78
C ILE A 28 8.85 -9.62 -9.23
N LEU A 29 8.64 -9.66 -10.54
CA LEU A 29 7.33 -9.94 -11.13
C LEU A 29 7.07 -11.44 -10.95
N LEU A 30 6.14 -11.79 -10.07
CA LEU A 30 5.61 -13.14 -9.97
C LEU A 30 4.63 -13.39 -11.13
N PRO A 31 4.58 -14.62 -11.72
CA PRO A 31 3.92 -14.87 -13.00
C PRO A 31 2.42 -14.58 -13.11
N ASP A 32 1.71 -14.31 -12.03
CA ASP A 32 0.29 -13.88 -12.06
C ASP A 32 0.15 -12.58 -11.29
N GLN A 33 0.24 -11.51 -11.97
CA GLN A 33 0.44 -10.09 -11.63
C GLN A 33 -0.44 -9.46 -10.53
N VAL A 34 -0.73 -10.15 -9.45
CA VAL A 34 -1.51 -9.58 -8.33
C VAL A 34 -0.63 -8.77 -7.36
N MET A 35 0.67 -9.11 -7.22
CA MET A 35 1.57 -8.43 -6.27
C MET A 35 2.91 -8.07 -6.90
N THR A 36 3.33 -6.83 -6.72
CA THR A 36 4.71 -6.37 -6.98
C THR A 36 5.41 -6.16 -5.64
N LEU A 37 6.48 -6.89 -5.40
CA LEU A 37 7.33 -6.78 -4.22
C LEU A 37 8.49 -5.84 -4.50
N PHE A 38 8.79 -4.93 -3.58
CA PHE A 38 9.97 -4.08 -3.66
C PHE A 38 11.17 -4.76 -3.00
N PRO A 39 12.29 -4.94 -3.71
CA PRO A 39 13.50 -5.55 -3.13
C PRO A 39 14.07 -4.76 -1.94
N ALA A 40 13.86 -3.44 -1.92
CA ALA A 40 14.21 -2.55 -0.84
C ALA A 40 12.97 -1.76 -0.41
N PRO A 41 12.28 -2.15 0.67
CA PRO A 41 11.14 -1.42 1.19
C PRO A 41 11.49 0.02 1.56
N LYS A 42 10.61 0.97 1.22
CA LYS A 42 10.84 2.42 1.37
C LYS A 42 10.22 2.92 2.66
N PRO A 43 10.98 3.53 3.59
CA PRO A 43 10.42 4.16 4.77
C PRO A 43 9.37 5.21 4.40
N LEU A 44 8.24 5.21 5.09
CA LEU A 44 7.24 6.25 4.94
C LEU A 44 7.62 7.47 5.77
N ALA A 45 7.43 8.67 5.19
CA ALA A 45 7.54 9.92 5.93
C ALA A 45 6.28 10.15 6.78
N ALA A 46 6.38 11.03 7.77
CA ALA A 46 5.30 11.34 8.70
C ALA A 46 4.04 11.83 7.99
N PHE A 47 2.91 11.37 8.48
CA PHE A 47 1.56 11.81 8.15
C PHE A 47 0.70 11.77 9.41
N ALA A 48 -0.45 12.45 9.41
CA ALA A 48 -1.40 12.42 10.50
C ALA A 48 -2.83 12.40 9.94
N PHE A 49 -3.56 11.34 10.26
CA PHE A 49 -4.98 11.16 9.96
C PHE A 49 -5.79 11.02 11.24
N THR A 50 -7.10 10.98 11.10
CA THR A 50 -8.04 10.65 12.16
C THR A 50 -8.77 9.37 11.77
N ASP A 51 -8.85 8.39 12.69
CA ASP A 51 -9.61 7.17 12.46
C ASP A 51 -11.11 7.36 12.76
N HIS A 52 -11.90 6.36 12.41
CA HIS A 52 -13.34 6.36 12.59
C HIS A 52 -13.80 6.34 14.08
N GLU A 53 -12.87 6.25 15.01
CA GLU A 53 -13.09 6.40 16.44
C GLU A 53 -12.56 7.74 16.99
N ASN A 54 -12.23 8.69 16.07
CA ASN A 54 -11.66 10.00 16.38
C ASN A 54 -10.29 9.95 17.07
N ARG A 55 -9.51 8.89 16.85
CA ARG A 55 -8.14 8.78 17.36
C ARG A 55 -7.15 9.14 16.25
N VAL A 56 -5.98 9.62 16.65
CA VAL A 56 -4.87 9.86 15.72
C VAL A 56 -4.43 8.56 15.08
N PHE A 57 -4.26 8.59 13.75
CA PHE A 57 -3.69 7.51 12.96
C PHE A 57 -2.47 8.04 12.20
N ASP A 58 -1.31 7.62 12.62
CA ASP A 58 0.00 8.04 12.10
C ASP A 58 0.94 6.83 11.94
N LEU A 59 2.23 7.07 11.69
CA LEU A 59 3.24 6.01 11.57
C LEU A 59 3.30 5.07 12.78
N SER A 60 2.98 5.53 13.98
CA SER A 60 3.01 4.70 15.18
C SER A 60 1.99 3.56 15.12
N ARG A 61 0.85 3.82 14.44
CA ARG A 61 -0.22 2.85 14.22
C ARG A 61 0.10 1.80 13.15
N LEU A 62 1.10 2.04 12.31
CA LEU A 62 1.62 1.08 11.33
C LEU A 62 2.73 0.20 11.92
N LYS A 63 3.49 0.71 12.88
CA LYS A 63 4.60 -0.03 13.50
C LYS A 63 4.12 -1.28 14.23
N GLY A 64 4.85 -2.38 14.02
CA GLY A 64 4.52 -3.69 14.58
C GLY A 64 3.41 -4.42 13.83
N LYS A 65 2.89 -3.85 12.73
CA LYS A 65 1.77 -4.43 11.97
C LYS A 65 2.04 -4.45 10.47
N TRP A 66 1.65 -5.53 9.83
CA TRP A 66 1.46 -5.57 8.39
C TRP A 66 0.16 -4.84 8.04
N SER A 67 0.24 -3.80 7.25
CA SER A 67 -0.89 -2.91 6.97
C SER A 67 -1.24 -2.91 5.49
N PHE A 68 -2.45 -3.36 5.17
CA PHE A 68 -3.03 -3.25 3.83
C PHE A 68 -3.77 -1.93 3.74
N LEU A 69 -3.27 -1.00 2.92
CA LEU A 69 -3.83 0.34 2.75
C LEU A 69 -4.57 0.42 1.42
N PHE A 70 -5.81 0.88 1.45
CA PHE A 70 -6.63 1.08 0.25
C PHE A 70 -7.25 2.48 0.25
N PHE A 71 -6.97 3.27 -0.80
CA PHE A 71 -7.55 4.60 -0.98
C PHE A 71 -8.90 4.49 -1.68
N GLY A 72 -9.90 5.24 -1.17
CA GLY A 72 -11.24 5.21 -1.70
C GLY A 72 -12.12 6.30 -1.08
N TYR A 73 -13.44 6.18 -1.21
CA TYR A 73 -14.44 7.06 -0.57
C TYR A 73 -15.76 6.31 -0.38
N THR A 74 -16.55 6.71 0.63
CA THR A 74 -17.75 5.93 1.03
C THR A 74 -18.88 6.00 0.00
N HIS A 75 -18.92 7.04 -0.84
CA HIS A 75 -19.93 7.22 -1.89
C HIS A 75 -19.55 6.56 -3.23
N CYS A 76 -18.49 5.76 -3.28
CA CYS A 76 -18.12 5.00 -4.46
C CYS A 76 -19.15 3.89 -4.73
N PRO A 77 -19.80 3.86 -5.91
CA PRO A 77 -20.92 2.94 -6.13
C PRO A 77 -20.50 1.49 -6.43
N ASP A 78 -19.24 1.24 -6.81
CA ASP A 78 -18.84 -0.05 -7.38
C ASP A 78 -17.49 -0.56 -6.87
N VAL A 79 -16.39 0.07 -7.28
CA VAL A 79 -15.05 -0.51 -7.07
C VAL A 79 -14.62 -0.56 -5.60
N CYS A 80 -15.00 0.43 -4.77
CA CYS A 80 -14.66 0.42 -3.35
C CYS A 80 -15.34 -0.73 -2.59
N PRO A 81 -16.68 -0.90 -2.67
CA PRO A 81 -17.33 -2.01 -1.97
C PRO A 81 -16.86 -3.38 -2.47
N THR A 82 -16.64 -3.55 -3.77
CA THR A 82 -16.09 -4.79 -4.34
C THR A 82 -14.70 -5.09 -3.81
N THR A 83 -13.83 -4.07 -3.75
CA THR A 83 -12.46 -4.23 -3.20
C THR A 83 -12.49 -4.56 -1.71
N LEU A 84 -13.29 -3.85 -0.90
CA LEU A 84 -13.39 -4.11 0.53
C LEU A 84 -13.94 -5.51 0.82
N ALA A 85 -14.93 -5.99 0.04
CA ALA A 85 -15.42 -7.36 0.17
C ALA A 85 -14.33 -8.39 -0.17
N THR A 86 -13.49 -8.12 -1.17
CA THR A 86 -12.34 -8.96 -1.53
C THR A 86 -11.30 -8.96 -0.40
N LEU A 87 -11.00 -7.79 0.18
CA LEU A 87 -10.06 -7.66 1.29
C LEU A 87 -10.57 -8.34 2.57
N ALA A 88 -11.88 -8.30 2.85
CA ALA A 88 -12.48 -9.02 3.99
C ALA A 88 -12.29 -10.54 3.86
N ARG A 89 -12.50 -11.09 2.66
CA ARG A 89 -12.22 -12.51 2.39
C ARG A 89 -10.72 -12.84 2.49
N ALA A 90 -9.87 -11.95 1.99
CA ALA A 90 -8.42 -12.12 2.12
C ALA A 90 -7.99 -12.11 3.59
N HIS A 91 -8.54 -11.21 4.41
CA HIS A 91 -8.31 -11.16 5.85
C HIS A 91 -8.73 -12.47 6.54
N GLU A 92 -9.92 -12.97 6.24
CA GLU A 92 -10.40 -14.25 6.77
C GLU A 92 -9.45 -15.41 6.41
N ASN A 93 -8.97 -15.48 5.16
CA ASN A 93 -8.02 -16.50 4.71
C ASN A 93 -6.66 -16.36 5.43
N ILE A 94 -6.18 -15.13 5.65
CA ILE A 94 -4.94 -14.85 6.37
C ILE A 94 -5.07 -15.31 7.83
N VAL A 95 -6.13 -14.93 8.52
CA VAL A 95 -6.37 -15.29 9.92
C VAL A 95 -6.48 -16.80 10.10
N LYS A 96 -7.19 -17.50 9.21
CA LYS A 96 -7.34 -18.97 9.26
C LYS A 96 -6.04 -19.70 8.89
N GLY A 97 -5.22 -19.12 8.04
CA GLY A 97 -4.04 -19.78 7.44
C GLY A 97 -2.69 -19.41 8.05
N THR A 98 -2.64 -18.46 8.97
CA THR A 98 -1.37 -17.89 9.46
C THR A 98 -1.36 -17.76 10.98
N VAL A 99 -0.41 -18.40 11.64
CA VAL A 99 -0.15 -18.19 13.07
C VAL A 99 0.41 -16.77 13.26
N GLY A 100 -0.12 -16.02 14.23
CA GLY A 100 0.33 -14.65 14.51
C GLY A 100 -0.28 -13.61 13.56
N ALA A 101 -1.49 -13.84 13.06
CA ALA A 101 -2.19 -12.89 12.20
C ALA A 101 -2.74 -11.66 12.95
N GLU A 102 -2.56 -11.59 14.27
CA GLU A 102 -2.94 -10.44 15.12
C GLU A 102 -2.15 -9.17 14.78
N ASP A 103 -1.01 -9.31 14.09
CA ASP A 103 -0.19 -8.22 13.58
C ASP A 103 -0.62 -7.73 12.18
N VAL A 104 -1.77 -8.18 11.65
CA VAL A 104 -2.29 -7.73 10.36
C VAL A 104 -3.45 -6.76 10.55
N GLN A 105 -3.46 -5.67 9.79
CA GLN A 105 -4.57 -4.72 9.76
C GLN A 105 -4.90 -4.26 8.34
N PHE A 106 -6.17 -3.92 8.13
CA PHE A 106 -6.68 -3.37 6.88
C PHE A 106 -7.19 -1.96 7.12
N VAL A 107 -6.72 -1.01 6.32
CA VAL A 107 -6.99 0.42 6.50
C VAL A 107 -7.55 1.00 5.22
N PHE A 108 -8.79 1.45 5.29
CA PHE A 108 -9.44 2.23 4.25
C PHE A 108 -9.13 3.72 4.46
N ILE A 109 -8.48 4.34 3.51
CA ILE A 109 -8.09 5.77 3.54
C ILE A 109 -9.06 6.54 2.66
N SER A 110 -9.98 7.27 3.28
CA SER A 110 -10.87 8.11 2.50
C SER A 110 -10.14 9.33 1.98
N VAL A 111 -10.26 9.56 0.66
CA VAL A 111 -9.77 10.74 -0.05
C VAL A 111 -10.81 11.86 -0.15
N ASP A 112 -11.94 11.70 0.54
CA ASP A 112 -13.06 12.64 0.51
C ASP A 112 -13.47 13.07 1.93
N PRO A 113 -12.62 13.83 2.64
CA PRO A 113 -12.87 14.23 4.01
C PRO A 113 -14.12 15.11 4.18
N ASN A 114 -14.61 15.72 3.10
CA ASN A 114 -15.79 16.57 3.17
C ASN A 114 -17.09 15.77 3.33
N ARG A 115 -17.19 14.58 2.73
CA ARG A 115 -18.37 13.72 2.82
C ARG A 115 -18.21 12.58 3.80
N ASP A 116 -16.98 12.11 4.05
CA ASP A 116 -16.67 10.91 4.82
C ASP A 116 -16.32 11.25 6.27
N THR A 117 -17.36 11.49 7.08
CA THR A 117 -17.19 11.68 8.53
C THR A 117 -16.74 10.41 9.23
N ALA A 118 -16.19 10.52 10.44
CA ALA A 118 -15.81 9.36 11.27
C ALA A 118 -16.95 8.34 11.43
N SER A 119 -18.17 8.81 11.66
CA SER A 119 -19.36 7.95 11.77
C SER A 119 -19.66 7.19 10.48
N LYS A 120 -19.61 7.87 9.32
CA LYS A 120 -19.81 7.21 8.02
C LYS A 120 -18.70 6.21 7.71
N LEU A 121 -17.45 6.57 7.97
CA LEU A 121 -16.31 5.66 7.81
C LEU A 121 -16.48 4.41 8.67
N ARG A 122 -16.85 4.58 9.95
CA ARG A 122 -17.12 3.45 10.84
C ARG A 122 -18.18 2.52 10.27
N GLN A 123 -19.34 3.06 9.94
CA GLN A 123 -20.45 2.27 9.39
C GLN A 123 -20.03 1.55 8.10
N TYR A 124 -19.28 2.23 7.24
CA TYR A 124 -18.86 1.70 5.94
C TYR A 124 -17.85 0.55 6.07
N VAL A 125 -16.75 0.75 6.79
CA VAL A 125 -15.69 -0.27 6.84
C VAL A 125 -16.12 -1.49 7.69
N THR A 126 -16.83 -1.28 8.80
CA THR A 126 -17.27 -2.37 9.67
C THR A 126 -18.39 -3.21 9.06
N TYR A 127 -19.06 -2.75 8.03
CA TYR A 127 -19.98 -3.55 7.22
C TYR A 127 -19.26 -4.71 6.52
N PHE A 128 -18.01 -4.53 6.10
CA PHE A 128 -17.22 -5.57 5.43
C PHE A 128 -16.48 -6.45 6.44
N ASP A 129 -15.84 -5.83 7.43
CA ASP A 129 -15.14 -6.53 8.50
C ASP A 129 -15.07 -5.63 9.74
N ALA A 130 -15.44 -6.16 10.91
CA ALA A 130 -15.47 -5.41 12.16
C ALA A 130 -14.10 -4.88 12.61
N THR A 131 -13.00 -5.46 12.11
CA THR A 131 -11.62 -5.07 12.43
C THR A 131 -11.05 -4.02 11.47
N PHE A 132 -11.72 -3.73 10.36
CA PHE A 132 -11.26 -2.75 9.39
C PHE A 132 -11.25 -1.34 9.96
N LEU A 133 -10.20 -0.59 9.65
CA LEU A 133 -10.04 0.79 10.06
C LEU A 133 -10.39 1.73 8.90
N GLY A 134 -11.28 2.68 9.14
CA GLY A 134 -11.52 3.82 8.24
C GLY A 134 -10.79 5.04 8.76
N VAL A 135 -9.99 5.68 7.94
CA VAL A 135 -9.23 6.87 8.28
C VAL A 135 -9.40 7.96 7.22
N THR A 136 -9.26 9.20 7.62
CA THR A 136 -9.19 10.36 6.70
C THR A 136 -8.36 11.47 7.33
N GLY A 137 -8.02 12.48 6.56
CA GLY A 137 -7.27 13.64 7.00
C GLY A 137 -7.49 14.83 6.10
N ASP A 138 -6.77 15.92 6.33
CA ASP A 138 -6.79 17.04 5.39
C ASP A 138 -6.14 16.67 4.04
N ASN A 139 -6.45 17.47 3.02
CA ASN A 139 -5.98 17.21 1.65
C ASN A 139 -4.45 17.20 1.52
N ALA A 140 -3.73 17.96 2.36
CA ALA A 140 -2.27 18.00 2.34
C ALA A 140 -1.68 16.68 2.86
N GLN A 141 -2.22 16.15 3.97
CA GLN A 141 -1.80 14.87 4.54
C GLN A 141 -2.18 13.70 3.64
N LEU A 142 -3.38 13.72 3.03
CA LEU A 142 -3.82 12.73 2.05
C LEU A 142 -2.90 12.72 0.82
N GLY A 143 -2.62 13.90 0.25
CA GLY A 143 -1.70 14.04 -0.88
C GLY A 143 -0.28 13.62 -0.56
N ASN A 144 0.20 13.91 0.66
CA ASN A 144 1.52 13.48 1.13
C ASN A 144 1.64 11.94 1.13
N LEU A 145 0.74 11.21 1.81
CA LEU A 145 0.81 9.76 1.87
C LEU A 145 0.56 9.11 0.49
N ALA A 146 -0.42 9.63 -0.26
CA ALA A 146 -0.70 9.15 -1.61
C ALA A 146 0.52 9.29 -2.54
N GLY A 147 1.24 10.44 -2.48
CA GLY A 147 2.46 10.65 -3.24
C GLY A 147 3.58 9.68 -2.89
N GLN A 148 3.76 9.36 -1.61
CA GLN A 148 4.77 8.38 -1.16
C GLN A 148 4.50 6.97 -1.67
N LEU A 149 3.22 6.59 -1.77
CA LEU A 149 2.78 5.26 -2.22
C LEU A 149 2.56 5.17 -3.73
N GLY A 150 2.51 6.30 -4.43
CA GLY A 150 2.11 6.35 -5.84
C GLY A 150 0.61 6.10 -6.04
N ALA A 151 -0.21 6.40 -5.03
CA ALA A 151 -1.67 6.28 -5.10
C ALA A 151 -2.25 7.46 -5.88
N ALA A 152 -2.81 7.19 -7.06
CA ALA A 152 -3.47 8.21 -7.87
C ALA A 152 -4.92 8.38 -7.41
N TYR A 153 -5.31 9.63 -7.12
CA TYR A 153 -6.71 10.00 -6.91
C TYR A 153 -6.95 11.46 -7.36
N GLN A 154 -8.21 11.77 -7.67
CA GLN A 154 -8.66 13.12 -8.02
C GLN A 154 -10.05 13.34 -7.47
N VAL A 155 -10.28 14.48 -6.83
CA VAL A 155 -11.59 14.91 -6.30
C VAL A 155 -11.98 16.16 -7.06
N GLU A 156 -13.12 16.13 -7.75
CA GLU A 156 -13.62 17.26 -8.58
C GLU A 156 -14.75 17.98 -7.83
N ILE A 157 -14.40 18.78 -6.83
CA ILE A 157 -15.37 19.55 -6.06
C ILE A 157 -15.95 20.68 -6.92
N THR A 158 -17.27 20.62 -7.17
CA THR A 158 -18.02 21.70 -7.82
C THR A 158 -18.85 22.42 -6.76
N PRO A 159 -18.71 23.75 -6.59
CA PRO A 159 -19.52 24.50 -5.62
C PRO A 159 -21.03 24.28 -5.83
N GLY A 160 -21.75 23.95 -4.75
CA GLY A 160 -23.19 23.69 -4.77
C GLY A 160 -23.61 22.31 -5.30
N VAL A 161 -22.66 21.43 -5.63
CA VAL A 161 -22.93 20.06 -6.07
C VAL A 161 -22.52 19.10 -4.97
N GLU A 162 -23.47 18.40 -4.36
CA GLU A 162 -23.20 17.40 -3.31
C GLU A 162 -22.57 16.11 -3.88
N ASN A 163 -22.98 15.72 -5.09
CA ASN A 163 -22.51 14.50 -5.76
C ASN A 163 -21.44 14.82 -6.80
N TYR A 164 -20.26 15.24 -6.33
CA TYR A 164 -19.10 15.44 -7.21
C TYR A 164 -18.34 14.13 -7.43
N PRO A 165 -17.70 13.96 -8.61
CA PRO A 165 -16.92 12.76 -8.92
C PRO A 165 -15.62 12.70 -8.12
N VAL A 166 -15.25 11.46 -7.75
CA VAL A 166 -13.95 11.12 -7.17
C VAL A 166 -13.38 9.93 -7.95
N TYR A 167 -12.20 10.10 -8.46
CA TYR A 167 -11.45 9.06 -9.17
C TYR A 167 -10.33 8.56 -8.28
N HIS A 168 -10.11 7.26 -8.22
CA HIS A 168 -8.98 6.67 -7.49
C HIS A 168 -8.54 5.35 -8.12
N ALA A 169 -7.28 5.00 -7.93
CA ALA A 169 -6.75 3.73 -8.39
C ALA A 169 -7.24 2.58 -7.48
N VAL A 170 -7.59 1.45 -8.10
CA VAL A 170 -7.97 0.22 -7.41
C VAL A 170 -6.69 -0.57 -7.10
N THR A 171 -5.93 -0.08 -6.16
CA THR A 171 -4.62 -0.62 -5.78
C THR A 171 -4.55 -0.73 -4.26
N VAL A 172 -4.03 -1.86 -3.76
CA VAL A 172 -3.82 -2.09 -2.34
C VAL A 172 -2.33 -2.06 -2.04
N PHE A 173 -1.92 -1.19 -1.12
CA PHE A 173 -0.54 -0.98 -0.74
C PHE A 173 -0.23 -1.76 0.53
N LEU A 174 0.89 -2.48 0.56
CA LEU A 174 1.32 -3.22 1.74
C LEU A 174 2.48 -2.49 2.41
N VAL A 175 2.27 -2.17 3.68
CA VAL A 175 3.27 -1.57 4.57
C VAL A 175 3.68 -2.60 5.61
N ASP A 176 5.00 -2.74 5.83
CA ASP A 176 5.58 -3.70 6.75
C ASP A 176 5.59 -3.20 8.22
N PRO A 177 5.92 -4.08 9.20
CA PRO A 177 5.95 -3.72 10.62
C PRO A 177 6.98 -2.63 11.00
N GLN A 178 7.88 -2.26 10.10
CA GLN A 178 8.80 -1.13 10.26
C GLN A 178 8.26 0.17 9.66
N ALA A 179 6.97 0.20 9.25
CA ALA A 179 6.30 1.30 8.57
C ALA A 179 7.00 1.68 7.24
N ARG A 180 7.38 0.67 6.44
CA ARG A 180 7.99 0.84 5.12
C ARG A 180 7.04 0.34 4.04
N TYR A 181 6.92 1.05 2.95
CA TYR A 181 6.22 0.61 1.75
C TYR A 181 6.94 -0.60 1.14
N HIS A 182 6.31 -1.77 1.21
CA HIS A 182 6.94 -3.06 0.94
C HIS A 182 6.48 -3.70 -0.36
N ALA A 183 5.19 -3.64 -0.63
CA ALA A 183 4.60 -4.25 -1.82
C ALA A 183 3.32 -3.55 -2.26
N VAL A 184 2.87 -3.88 -3.46
CA VAL A 184 1.61 -3.40 -4.02
C VAL A 184 0.85 -4.56 -4.66
N PHE A 185 -0.47 -4.58 -4.45
CA PHE A 185 -1.40 -5.46 -5.14
C PHE A 185 -2.18 -4.64 -6.17
N ALA A 186 -2.04 -5.01 -7.43
CA ALA A 186 -2.74 -4.36 -8.55
C ALA A 186 -3.90 -5.22 -9.06
N PRO A 187 -4.94 -4.63 -9.68
CA PRO A 187 -6.02 -5.37 -10.31
C PRO A 187 -5.53 -6.36 -11.39
N PRO A 188 -6.24 -7.47 -11.57
CA PRO A 188 -7.43 -7.90 -10.85
C PRO A 188 -7.12 -8.39 -9.44
N LEU A 189 -7.87 -7.89 -8.43
CA LEU A 189 -7.71 -8.30 -7.05
C LEU A 189 -8.58 -9.53 -6.75
N ASP A 190 -7.99 -10.57 -6.17
CA ASP A 190 -8.70 -11.73 -5.66
C ASP A 190 -8.21 -12.09 -4.25
N ALA A 191 -9.11 -12.60 -3.44
CA ALA A 191 -8.84 -12.86 -2.02
C ALA A 191 -7.81 -13.97 -1.79
N GLU A 192 -7.84 -15.02 -2.62
CA GLU A 192 -6.91 -16.14 -2.52
C GLU A 192 -5.50 -15.71 -2.92
N GLY A 193 -5.37 -15.00 -4.06
CA GLY A 193 -4.09 -14.48 -4.53
C GLY A 193 -3.44 -13.52 -3.53
N ILE A 194 -4.22 -12.63 -2.90
CA ILE A 194 -3.72 -11.73 -1.86
C ILE A 194 -3.21 -12.51 -0.66
N SER A 195 -4.02 -13.43 -0.12
CA SER A 195 -3.68 -14.18 1.09
C SER A 195 -2.49 -15.11 0.90
N GLN A 196 -2.43 -15.85 -0.21
CA GLN A 196 -1.32 -16.76 -0.52
C GLN A 196 0.00 -16.01 -0.69
N ARG A 197 0.00 -14.88 -1.43
CA ARG A 197 1.23 -14.10 -1.66
C ARG A 197 1.71 -13.42 -0.38
N PHE A 198 0.79 -12.94 0.44
CA PHE A 198 1.13 -12.40 1.75
C PHE A 198 1.75 -13.46 2.66
N LYS A 199 1.21 -14.69 2.68
CA LYS A 199 1.78 -15.82 3.43
C LYS A 199 3.22 -16.12 2.99
N VAL A 200 3.46 -16.24 1.68
CA VAL A 200 4.81 -16.45 1.14
C VAL A 200 5.75 -15.32 1.54
N LEU A 201 5.29 -14.07 1.47
CA LEU A 201 6.08 -12.90 1.88
C LEU A 201 6.48 -12.99 3.36
N ARG A 202 5.55 -13.30 4.26
CA ARG A 202 5.84 -13.46 5.69
C ARG A 202 6.86 -14.55 5.97
N GLU A 203 6.76 -15.68 5.27
CA GLU A 203 7.74 -16.77 5.39
C GLU A 203 9.14 -16.34 4.96
N LEU A 204 9.25 -15.56 3.88
CA LEU A 204 10.53 -15.03 3.39
C LEU A 204 11.14 -14.01 4.38
N GLU A 205 10.33 -13.10 4.92
CA GLU A 205 10.80 -12.12 5.90
C GLU A 205 11.16 -12.76 7.24
N GLY A 206 10.42 -13.77 7.70
CA GLY A 206 10.76 -14.53 8.90
C GLY A 206 12.12 -15.24 8.80
N ARG A 207 12.48 -15.75 7.61
CA ARG A 207 13.80 -16.39 7.38
C ARG A 207 14.99 -15.42 7.37
N LYS A 208 14.73 -14.13 7.06
CA LYS A 208 15.78 -13.09 7.09
C LYS A 208 16.07 -12.60 8.51
N ALA A 209 15.16 -12.83 9.45
CA ALA A 209 15.28 -12.38 10.82
C ALA A 209 15.98 -13.41 11.74
N THR A 210 16.22 -14.64 11.25
CA THR A 210 16.97 -15.72 11.92
C THR A 210 18.38 -15.84 11.35
#